data_fa3fdbe0090664ded05d4c0841d88fa9
#
_entry.id   fa3fdbe0090664ded05d4c0841d88fa9
#
_cell.length_a   1.000
_cell.length_b   1.000
_cell.length_c   1.000
_cell.angle_alpha   90.00
_cell.angle_beta   90.00
_cell.angle_gamma   90.00
#
_symmetry.space_group_name_H-M   'P 1'
#
loop_
_entity.id
_entity.type
_entity.pdbx_description
1 polymer ?
#
loop_
_entity_poly.entity_id
_entity_poly.type
_entity_poly.pdbx_seq_one_letter_code
_entity_poly.pdbx_strand_id
1 'polypeptide(L)'
;MDESHGLQEDRLIWMFTQMLRIREFEERVKRSFAEHPGLLRGHTHLADGAEASIVGSLTALRPGDQILTTYRCHGYPIVLGTDPRAMMAEIFGKRTGLCGGYGGSMHLTDVERGFLGTSGIVGQGIPQATGAAYAAQIAKRNQVILCFFGDGASKQGAFHESLNIASLWRLPIVYVLENNSYNVLTRVEQEDANAAAGEPLSVKARAYSMPGVTVDGGDPVAVYGEVSAAAARARAGNGPTLVESKIYRLSAHGNIIVPPEIPLHFPEHEAIEVFGAVEEYEAAKRGDPVPRFRARLIADGVLAAEQADAIAGDVRQEMAGAIDFGANSPFPEPADAVKFVYA
;
A
#
# COMPACT_ATOMS: atom_id res chain seq x y z
N MET A 1 1.27 -17.12 24.64
CA MET A 1 0.31 -15.99 24.51
C MET A 1 -0.30 -16.15 23.13
N ASP A 2 -1.59 -15.99 23.02
CA ASP A 2 -2.29 -16.12 21.72
C ASP A 2 -1.83 -15.00 20.78
N GLU A 3 -0.98 -15.35 19.81
CA GLU A 3 -0.41 -14.41 18.84
C GLU A 3 -1.42 -14.01 17.74
N SER A 4 -2.64 -14.54 17.80
CA SER A 4 -3.71 -14.23 16.83
C SER A 4 -4.37 -12.85 17.04
N HIS A 5 -4.07 -12.17 18.15
CA HIS A 5 -4.78 -10.94 18.56
C HIS A 5 -6.32 -11.11 18.57
N GLY A 6 -6.82 -12.32 18.83
CA GLY A 6 -8.25 -12.64 18.83
C GLY A 6 -8.89 -12.78 17.44
N LEU A 7 -8.08 -12.87 16.36
CA LEU A 7 -8.59 -13.16 15.03
C LEU A 7 -9.05 -14.61 14.90
N GLN A 8 -10.24 -14.81 14.31
CA GLN A 8 -10.75 -16.13 13.99
C GLN A 8 -10.06 -16.72 12.74
N GLU A 9 -10.04 -18.04 12.62
CA GLU A 9 -9.38 -18.76 11.51
C GLU A 9 -9.83 -18.25 10.14
N ASP A 10 -11.14 -18.05 9.94
CA ASP A 10 -11.69 -17.52 8.69
C ASP A 10 -11.09 -16.15 8.32
N ARG A 11 -10.80 -15.32 9.32
CA ARG A 11 -10.18 -14.02 9.11
C ARG A 11 -8.72 -14.13 8.73
N LEU A 12 -8.00 -15.07 9.31
CA LEU A 12 -6.61 -15.37 8.96
C LEU A 12 -6.51 -15.91 7.52
N ILE A 13 -7.41 -16.81 7.14
CA ILE A 13 -7.51 -17.33 5.76
C ILE A 13 -7.86 -16.19 4.78
N TRP A 14 -8.79 -15.31 5.16
CA TRP A 14 -9.11 -14.14 4.36
C TRP A 14 -7.90 -13.23 4.18
N MET A 15 -7.13 -12.96 5.24
CA MET A 15 -5.90 -12.15 5.16
C MET A 15 -4.91 -12.78 4.18
N PHE A 16 -4.67 -14.08 4.27
CA PHE A 16 -3.82 -14.82 3.34
C PHE A 16 -4.32 -14.69 1.89
N THR A 17 -5.61 -14.85 1.68
CA THR A 17 -6.23 -14.70 0.35
C THR A 17 -6.00 -13.28 -0.21
N GLN A 18 -6.17 -12.23 0.62
CA GLN A 18 -5.91 -10.86 0.18
C GLN A 18 -4.43 -10.62 -0.15
N MET A 19 -3.51 -11.16 0.64
CA MET A 19 -2.08 -11.08 0.33
C MET A 19 -1.75 -11.75 -1.01
N LEU A 20 -2.32 -12.92 -1.29
CA LEU A 20 -2.18 -13.58 -2.59
C LEU A 20 -2.76 -12.74 -3.74
N ARG A 21 -3.93 -12.12 -3.54
CA ARG A 21 -4.57 -11.26 -4.54
C ARG A 21 -3.69 -10.05 -4.88
N ILE A 22 -3.09 -9.42 -3.88
CA ILE A 22 -2.15 -8.31 -4.10
C ILE A 22 -0.94 -8.81 -4.90
N ARG A 23 -0.27 -9.88 -4.45
CA ARG A 23 0.91 -10.42 -5.10
C ARG A 23 0.64 -10.79 -6.55
N GLU A 24 -0.43 -11.54 -6.82
CA GLU A 24 -0.74 -11.98 -8.18
C GLU A 24 -1.12 -10.80 -9.08
N PHE A 25 -1.82 -9.77 -8.55
CA PHE A 25 -2.11 -8.56 -9.30
C PHE A 25 -0.82 -7.82 -9.71
N GLU A 26 0.12 -7.62 -8.77
CA GLU A 26 1.39 -6.96 -9.04
C GLU A 26 2.25 -7.75 -10.03
N GLU A 27 2.30 -9.07 -9.89
CA GLU A 27 3.00 -9.94 -10.85
C GLU A 27 2.40 -9.83 -12.26
N ARG A 28 1.08 -9.72 -12.38
CA ARG A 28 0.41 -9.50 -13.67
C ARG A 28 0.72 -8.12 -14.23
N VAL A 29 0.70 -7.08 -13.41
CA VAL A 29 1.12 -5.73 -13.83
C VAL A 29 2.55 -5.76 -14.34
N LYS A 30 3.48 -6.38 -13.61
CA LYS A 30 4.89 -6.51 -13.99
C LYS A 30 5.06 -7.22 -15.34
N ARG A 31 4.40 -8.36 -15.53
CA ARG A 31 4.45 -9.12 -16.80
C ARG A 31 3.85 -8.36 -17.97
N SER A 32 2.84 -7.52 -17.73
CA SER A 32 2.16 -6.77 -18.79
C SER A 32 3.08 -5.79 -19.54
N PHE A 33 4.23 -5.43 -18.98
CA PHE A 33 5.25 -4.66 -19.72
C PHE A 33 5.79 -5.42 -20.94
N ALA A 34 5.95 -6.75 -20.82
CA ALA A 34 6.41 -7.59 -21.90
C ALA A 34 5.25 -8.19 -22.74
N GLU A 35 4.16 -8.59 -22.08
CA GLU A 35 3.04 -9.29 -22.72
C GLU A 35 2.10 -8.33 -23.46
N HIS A 36 2.01 -7.07 -23.02
CA HIS A 36 1.13 -6.04 -23.59
C HIS A 36 1.90 -4.74 -23.84
N PRO A 37 2.92 -4.74 -24.71
CA PRO A 37 3.77 -3.57 -24.94
C PRO A 37 2.92 -2.35 -25.40
N GLY A 38 3.12 -1.22 -24.73
CA GLY A 38 2.42 0.03 -25.03
C GLY A 38 1.05 0.22 -24.37
N LEU A 39 0.50 -0.78 -23.66
CA LEU A 39 -0.70 -0.57 -22.82
C LEU A 39 -0.34 0.11 -21.49
N LEU A 40 0.72 -0.34 -20.82
CA LEU A 40 1.23 0.35 -19.63
C LEU A 40 1.97 1.62 -20.02
N ARG A 41 1.54 2.75 -19.48
CA ARG A 41 2.13 4.07 -19.77
C ARG A 41 2.46 4.77 -18.46
N GLY A 42 3.61 5.46 -18.44
CA GLY A 42 4.06 6.19 -17.27
C GLY A 42 4.72 5.31 -16.20
N HIS A 43 4.88 5.88 -15.01
CA HIS A 43 5.48 5.18 -13.88
C HIS A 43 4.49 4.23 -13.21
N THR A 44 4.98 3.05 -12.89
CA THR A 44 4.26 2.01 -12.14
C THR A 44 5.12 1.59 -10.97
N HIS A 45 4.53 1.50 -9.78
CA HIS A 45 5.21 1.17 -8.55
C HIS A 45 4.49 -0.01 -7.90
N LEU A 46 5.18 -1.14 -7.78
CA LEU A 46 4.58 -2.37 -7.26
C LEU A 46 4.62 -2.42 -5.74
N ALA A 47 3.61 -3.02 -5.13
CA ALA A 47 3.47 -3.19 -3.68
C ALA A 47 3.94 -4.57 -3.18
N ASP A 48 4.65 -5.33 -4.02
CA ASP A 48 5.20 -6.64 -3.66
C ASP A 48 6.24 -6.50 -2.53
N GLY A 49 6.05 -7.31 -1.48
CA GLY A 49 6.74 -7.20 -0.21
C GLY A 49 6.02 -6.37 0.86
N ALA A 50 4.96 -5.60 0.49
CA ALA A 50 4.14 -4.81 1.41
C ALA A 50 2.78 -5.45 1.75
N GLU A 51 2.48 -6.62 1.20
CA GLU A 51 1.14 -7.25 1.30
C GLU A 51 0.68 -7.40 2.74
N ALA A 52 1.58 -7.82 3.63
CA ALA A 52 1.25 -8.03 5.04
C ALA A 52 0.93 -6.71 5.76
N SER A 53 1.71 -5.65 5.48
CA SER A 53 1.48 -4.30 6.01
C SER A 53 0.11 -3.77 5.56
N ILE A 54 -0.19 -3.87 4.27
CA ILE A 54 -1.46 -3.42 3.68
C ILE A 54 -2.63 -4.20 4.28
N VAL A 55 -2.59 -5.52 4.22
CA VAL A 55 -3.70 -6.38 4.68
C VAL A 55 -3.91 -6.26 6.18
N GLY A 56 -2.83 -6.28 6.98
CA GLY A 56 -2.92 -6.12 8.43
C GLY A 56 -3.55 -4.77 8.81
N SER A 57 -3.10 -3.69 8.18
CA SER A 57 -3.64 -2.35 8.42
C SER A 57 -5.12 -2.22 8.06
N LEU A 58 -5.51 -2.73 6.89
CA LEU A 58 -6.89 -2.60 6.42
C LEU A 58 -7.86 -3.56 7.13
N THR A 59 -7.34 -4.66 7.71
CA THR A 59 -8.13 -5.56 8.58
C THR A 59 -8.63 -4.84 9.84
N ALA A 60 -7.94 -3.81 10.29
CA ALA A 60 -8.33 -2.99 11.46
C ALA A 60 -9.45 -1.99 11.18
N LEU A 61 -9.80 -1.76 9.91
CA LEU A 61 -10.83 -0.80 9.52
C LEU A 61 -12.24 -1.28 9.86
N ARG A 62 -13.10 -0.30 10.13
CA ARG A 62 -14.55 -0.50 10.29
C ARG A 62 -15.28 0.14 9.10
N PRO A 63 -16.51 -0.29 8.82
CA PRO A 63 -17.34 0.36 7.82
C PRO A 63 -17.41 1.87 8.05
N GLY A 64 -17.12 2.65 7.01
CA GLY A 64 -17.09 4.10 7.04
C GLY A 64 -15.72 4.71 7.31
N ASP A 65 -14.72 3.95 7.76
CA ASP A 65 -13.34 4.43 7.81
C ASP A 65 -12.81 4.66 6.39
N GLN A 66 -11.81 5.54 6.28
CA GLN A 66 -11.28 5.93 4.97
C GLN A 66 -9.76 5.89 4.95
N ILE A 67 -9.19 5.79 3.75
CA ILE A 67 -7.75 5.76 3.57
C ILE A 67 -7.28 6.73 2.49
N LEU A 68 -6.04 7.23 2.65
CA LEU A 68 -5.24 7.83 1.61
C LEU A 68 -3.88 7.12 1.53
N THR A 69 -3.38 6.97 0.31
CA THR A 69 -2.14 6.22 0.07
C THR A 69 -1.18 6.97 -0.86
N THR A 70 -0.06 6.35 -1.14
CA THR A 70 0.93 6.82 -2.11
C THR A 70 0.62 6.27 -3.51
N TYR A 71 1.49 6.57 -4.46
CA TYR A 71 1.50 5.99 -5.81
C TYR A 71 1.73 4.47 -5.86
N ARG A 72 2.18 3.81 -4.76
CA ARG A 72 2.32 2.35 -4.60
C ARG A 72 1.02 1.76 -4.06
N CYS A 73 -0.05 1.91 -4.83
CA CYS A 73 -1.40 1.89 -4.28
C CYS A 73 -2.23 0.64 -4.62
N HIS A 74 -1.76 -0.26 -5.47
CA HIS A 74 -2.63 -1.30 -6.04
C HIS A 74 -3.19 -2.27 -4.98
N GLY A 75 -2.44 -2.55 -3.92
CA GLY A 75 -2.88 -3.48 -2.88
C GLY A 75 -4.09 -2.98 -2.07
N TYR A 76 -4.21 -1.68 -1.85
CA TYR A 76 -5.25 -1.14 -0.96
C TYR A 76 -6.67 -1.30 -1.50
N PRO A 77 -7.00 -0.88 -2.73
CA PRO A 77 -8.33 -1.07 -3.27
C PRO A 77 -8.71 -2.56 -3.40
N ILE A 78 -7.74 -3.46 -3.67
CA ILE A 78 -8.00 -4.92 -3.67
C ILE A 78 -8.56 -5.37 -2.32
N VAL A 79 -7.93 -4.98 -1.22
CA VAL A 79 -8.37 -5.35 0.14
C VAL A 79 -9.71 -4.70 0.50
N LEU A 80 -9.98 -3.48 0.01
CA LEU A 80 -11.26 -2.79 0.17
C LEU A 80 -12.39 -3.36 -0.71
N GLY A 81 -12.08 -4.34 -1.58
CA GLY A 81 -13.06 -5.02 -2.42
C GLY A 81 -13.36 -4.33 -3.75
N THR A 82 -12.49 -3.45 -4.21
CA THR A 82 -12.55 -2.90 -5.57
C THR A 82 -12.34 -4.02 -6.60
N ASP A 83 -13.07 -3.96 -7.71
CA ASP A 83 -12.97 -4.96 -8.78
C ASP A 83 -11.59 -4.88 -9.47
N PRO A 84 -10.76 -5.94 -9.43
CA PRO A 84 -9.46 -5.96 -10.09
C PRO A 84 -9.53 -5.71 -11.60
N ARG A 85 -10.67 -6.03 -12.23
CA ARG A 85 -10.90 -5.77 -13.68
C ARG A 85 -10.93 -4.27 -13.95
N ALA A 86 -11.65 -3.51 -13.12
CA ALA A 86 -11.71 -2.05 -13.25
C ALA A 86 -10.36 -1.39 -12.92
N MET A 87 -9.61 -1.95 -11.95
CA MET A 87 -8.25 -1.50 -11.64
C MET A 87 -7.30 -1.72 -12.81
N MET A 88 -7.30 -2.93 -13.40
CA MET A 88 -6.43 -3.24 -14.53
C MET A 88 -6.80 -2.41 -15.77
N ALA A 89 -8.09 -2.19 -16.00
CA ALA A 89 -8.56 -1.31 -17.08
C ALA A 89 -8.05 0.12 -16.87
N GLU A 90 -8.02 0.63 -15.64
CA GLU A 90 -7.46 1.95 -15.32
C GLU A 90 -5.97 2.03 -15.62
N ILE A 91 -5.20 1.03 -15.18
CA ILE A 91 -3.76 0.94 -15.41
C ILE A 91 -3.43 0.90 -16.91
N PHE A 92 -4.28 0.25 -17.71
CA PHE A 92 -4.17 0.21 -19.17
C PHE A 92 -4.76 1.45 -19.88
N GLY A 93 -5.21 2.45 -19.14
CA GLY A 93 -5.77 3.68 -19.68
C GLY A 93 -7.09 3.48 -20.40
N LYS A 94 -7.94 2.55 -19.96
CA LYS A 94 -9.20 2.18 -20.60
C LYS A 94 -10.40 2.86 -19.95
N ARG A 95 -11.41 3.16 -20.75
CA ARG A 95 -12.63 3.86 -20.32
C ARG A 95 -13.41 3.14 -19.20
N THR A 96 -13.26 1.82 -19.11
CA THR A 96 -13.91 1.00 -18.08
C THR A 96 -13.14 0.96 -16.75
N GLY A 97 -12.04 1.73 -16.65
CA GLY A 97 -11.26 1.87 -15.44
C GLY A 97 -11.95 2.73 -14.37
N LEU A 98 -11.41 2.68 -13.14
CA LEU A 98 -11.96 3.38 -11.97
C LEU A 98 -12.09 4.90 -12.18
N CYS A 99 -11.14 5.49 -12.90
CA CYS A 99 -11.09 6.91 -13.23
C CYS A 99 -11.29 7.16 -14.74
N GLY A 100 -11.95 6.22 -15.43
CA GLY A 100 -12.19 6.32 -16.87
C GLY A 100 -10.93 6.21 -17.75
N GLY A 101 -9.82 5.70 -17.20
CA GLY A 101 -8.54 5.57 -17.87
C GLY A 101 -7.64 6.82 -17.81
N TYR A 102 -8.00 7.81 -17.00
CA TYR A 102 -7.27 9.07 -16.87
C TYR A 102 -6.23 9.09 -15.74
N GLY A 103 -6.44 8.27 -14.70
CA GLY A 103 -5.57 8.23 -13.52
C GLY A 103 -4.32 7.36 -13.71
N GLY A 104 -4.48 6.23 -14.37
CA GLY A 104 -3.43 5.24 -14.54
C GLY A 104 -2.99 4.61 -13.20
N SER A 105 -1.82 3.98 -13.18
CA SER A 105 -1.29 3.23 -12.05
C SER A 105 -1.18 4.03 -10.74
N MET A 106 -0.83 5.32 -10.82
CA MET A 106 -0.51 6.13 -9.64
C MET A 106 -1.70 6.92 -9.06
N HIS A 107 -2.87 6.91 -9.71
CA HIS A 107 -4.00 7.77 -9.34
C HIS A 107 -5.32 7.00 -9.27
N LEU A 108 -5.28 5.82 -8.62
CA LEU A 108 -6.48 5.04 -8.35
C LEU A 108 -7.30 5.71 -7.23
N THR A 109 -8.63 5.68 -7.37
CA THR A 109 -9.56 6.12 -6.33
C THR A 109 -10.85 5.29 -6.39
N ASP A 110 -11.42 5.00 -5.22
CA ASP A 110 -12.71 4.31 -5.05
C ASP A 110 -13.38 4.83 -3.77
N VAL A 111 -13.93 6.03 -3.88
CA VAL A 111 -14.47 6.77 -2.72
C VAL A 111 -15.63 6.02 -2.06
N GLU A 112 -16.41 5.27 -2.81
CA GLU A 112 -17.52 4.46 -2.28
C GLU A 112 -17.03 3.39 -1.30
N ARG A 113 -15.82 2.88 -1.50
CA ARG A 113 -15.16 1.90 -0.61
C ARG A 113 -14.24 2.53 0.43
N GLY A 114 -14.26 3.87 0.53
CA GLY A 114 -13.42 4.59 1.49
C GLY A 114 -11.99 4.84 1.00
N PHE A 115 -11.65 4.49 -0.24
CA PHE A 115 -10.37 4.83 -0.84
C PHE A 115 -10.43 6.22 -1.46
N LEU A 116 -10.00 7.24 -0.69
CA LEU A 116 -10.12 8.65 -1.08
C LEU A 116 -9.18 9.01 -2.24
N GLY A 117 -8.09 8.29 -2.39
CA GLY A 117 -7.18 8.47 -3.51
C GLY A 117 -5.72 8.30 -3.14
N THR A 118 -4.89 8.63 -4.12
CA THR A 118 -3.43 8.49 -4.08
C THR A 118 -2.78 9.77 -4.57
N SER A 119 -1.46 9.88 -4.34
CA SER A 119 -0.69 10.98 -4.90
C SER A 119 0.65 10.51 -5.45
N GLY A 120 1.00 10.98 -6.64
CA GLY A 120 2.35 10.88 -7.20
C GLY A 120 3.35 11.85 -6.55
N ILE A 121 2.87 12.83 -5.79
CA ILE A 121 3.71 13.80 -5.08
C ILE A 121 4.03 13.26 -3.69
N VAL A 122 5.32 13.05 -3.41
CA VAL A 122 5.80 12.51 -2.15
C VAL A 122 5.37 13.39 -0.97
N GLY A 123 4.67 12.79 0.00
CA GLY A 123 4.19 13.47 1.20
C GLY A 123 2.87 14.23 1.05
N GLN A 124 2.35 14.44 -0.16
CA GLN A 124 1.11 15.22 -0.37
C GLN A 124 -0.13 14.57 0.26
N GLY A 125 -0.20 13.25 0.32
CA GLY A 125 -1.31 12.54 0.96
C GLY A 125 -1.46 12.83 2.45
N ILE A 126 -0.37 13.21 3.13
CA ILE A 126 -0.36 13.42 4.58
C ILE A 126 -1.26 14.60 5.00
N PRO A 127 -1.10 15.83 4.47
CA PRO A 127 -1.99 16.93 4.81
C PRO A 127 -3.43 16.70 4.30
N GLN A 128 -3.62 16.00 3.18
CA GLN A 128 -4.95 15.65 2.68
C GLN A 128 -5.69 14.71 3.65
N ALA A 129 -5.02 13.66 4.13
CA ALA A 129 -5.56 12.75 5.14
C ALA A 129 -5.86 13.46 6.46
N THR A 130 -4.97 14.39 6.86
CA THR A 130 -5.17 15.24 8.04
C THR A 130 -6.43 16.09 7.89
N GLY A 131 -6.66 16.69 6.71
CA GLY A 131 -7.88 17.42 6.37
C GLY A 131 -9.13 16.54 6.40
N ALA A 132 -9.06 15.31 5.87
CA ALA A 132 -10.15 14.35 5.92
C ALA A 132 -10.52 13.98 7.39
N ALA A 133 -9.51 13.76 8.23
CA ALA A 133 -9.71 13.49 9.65
C ALA A 133 -10.34 14.70 10.40
N TYR A 134 -9.92 15.91 10.05
CA TYR A 134 -10.53 17.11 10.58
C TYR A 134 -12.01 17.24 10.15
N ALA A 135 -12.32 16.97 8.89
CA ALA A 135 -13.70 16.97 8.40
C ALA A 135 -14.55 15.90 9.10
N ALA A 136 -14.02 14.70 9.34
CA ALA A 136 -14.70 13.65 10.10
C ALA A 136 -15.00 14.09 11.54
N GLN A 137 -14.05 14.76 12.20
CA GLN A 137 -14.20 15.27 13.56
C GLN A 137 -15.28 16.37 13.63
N ILE A 138 -15.25 17.36 12.74
CA ILE A 138 -16.26 18.45 12.70
C ILE A 138 -17.66 17.87 12.43
N ALA A 139 -17.75 16.94 11.49
CA ALA A 139 -19.01 16.27 11.16
C ALA A 139 -19.46 15.27 12.21
N LYS A 140 -18.70 15.11 13.31
CA LYS A 140 -18.96 14.14 14.40
C LYS A 140 -19.19 12.72 13.89
N ARG A 141 -18.50 12.33 12.82
CA ARG A 141 -18.55 10.97 12.30
C ARG A 141 -17.69 10.08 13.18
N ASN A 142 -18.18 8.88 13.50
CA ASN A 142 -17.38 7.85 14.18
C ASN A 142 -16.46 7.15 13.17
N GLN A 143 -15.52 7.90 12.63
CA GLN A 143 -14.70 7.54 11.48
C GLN A 143 -13.23 7.77 11.81
N VAL A 144 -12.37 6.86 11.37
CA VAL A 144 -10.91 6.99 11.46
C VAL A 144 -10.35 7.06 10.03
N ILE A 145 -9.32 7.86 9.85
CA ILE A 145 -8.59 7.96 8.59
C ILE A 145 -7.24 7.26 8.76
N LEU A 146 -6.90 6.33 7.86
CA LEU A 146 -5.54 5.81 7.76
C LEU A 146 -4.80 6.52 6.63
N CYS A 147 -3.62 7.03 6.93
CA CYS A 147 -2.74 7.70 5.98
C CYS A 147 -1.47 6.88 5.78
N PHE A 148 -1.28 6.33 4.60
CA PHE A 148 -0.10 5.56 4.25
C PHE A 148 0.92 6.41 3.49
N PHE A 149 2.19 6.29 3.86
CA PHE A 149 3.30 6.98 3.20
C PHE A 149 4.63 6.27 3.46
N GLY A 150 5.60 6.45 2.56
CA GLY A 150 6.92 5.85 2.68
C GLY A 150 7.88 6.67 3.56
N ASP A 151 9.03 6.10 3.86
CA ASP A 151 10.13 6.71 4.61
C ASP A 151 10.57 8.05 4.03
N GLY A 152 10.67 8.18 2.70
CA GLY A 152 11.00 9.42 2.01
C GLY A 152 10.04 10.57 2.34
N ALA A 153 8.75 10.28 2.49
CA ALA A 153 7.74 11.28 2.81
C ALA A 153 7.87 11.84 4.24
N SER A 154 8.45 11.08 5.16
CA SER A 154 8.64 11.50 6.56
C SER A 154 9.66 12.63 6.75
N LYS A 155 10.31 13.06 5.67
CA LYS A 155 11.27 14.19 5.62
C LYS A 155 10.68 15.45 5.00
N GLN A 156 9.45 15.38 4.47
CA GLN A 156 8.76 16.53 3.91
C GLN A 156 8.25 17.48 5.01
N GLY A 157 8.29 18.80 4.78
CA GLY A 157 7.73 19.79 5.71
C GLY A 157 6.27 19.50 6.06
N ALA A 158 5.47 19.09 5.06
CA ALA A 158 4.07 18.73 5.23
C ALA A 158 3.82 17.58 6.23
N PHE A 159 4.77 16.63 6.38
CA PHE A 159 4.71 15.62 7.43
C PHE A 159 4.73 16.27 8.81
N HIS A 160 5.70 17.12 9.06
CA HIS A 160 5.90 17.78 10.35
C HIS A 160 4.72 18.68 10.73
N GLU A 161 4.23 19.45 9.79
CA GLU A 161 3.06 20.33 9.97
C GLU A 161 1.79 19.53 10.27
N SER A 162 1.56 18.45 9.52
CA SER A 162 0.38 17.60 9.67
C SER A 162 0.35 16.86 11.00
N LEU A 163 1.48 16.28 11.43
CA LEU A 163 1.56 15.59 12.72
C LEU A 163 1.33 16.55 13.89
N ASN A 164 1.87 17.78 13.80
CA ASN A 164 1.66 18.82 14.80
C ASN A 164 0.16 19.18 14.94
N ILE A 165 -0.50 19.46 13.82
CA ILE A 165 -1.93 19.83 13.82
C ILE A 165 -2.79 18.65 14.28
N ALA A 166 -2.52 17.44 13.77
CA ALA A 166 -3.30 16.28 14.15
C ALA A 166 -3.22 15.95 15.64
N SER A 167 -2.04 16.11 16.23
CA SER A 167 -1.84 15.92 17.67
C SER A 167 -2.53 17.00 18.48
N LEU A 168 -2.32 18.28 18.12
CA LEU A 168 -2.92 19.43 18.79
C LEU A 168 -4.46 19.34 18.84
N TRP A 169 -5.08 18.93 17.73
CA TRP A 169 -6.54 18.84 17.62
C TRP A 169 -7.09 17.46 17.94
N ARG A 170 -6.23 16.50 18.30
CA ARG A 170 -6.58 15.11 18.59
C ARG A 170 -7.42 14.47 17.48
N LEU A 171 -6.96 14.65 16.23
CA LEU A 171 -7.69 14.17 15.05
C LEU A 171 -7.78 12.64 15.03
N PRO A 172 -8.89 12.08 14.50
CA PRO A 172 -9.08 10.63 14.39
C PRO A 172 -8.30 10.06 13.17
N ILE A 173 -6.97 10.08 13.24
CA ILE A 173 -6.08 9.63 12.18
C ILE A 173 -5.00 8.69 12.72
N VAL A 174 -4.65 7.68 11.92
CA VAL A 174 -3.48 6.82 12.09
C VAL A 174 -2.54 7.06 10.91
N TYR A 175 -1.31 7.43 11.19
CA TYR A 175 -0.25 7.57 10.22
C TYR A 175 0.52 6.26 10.13
N VAL A 176 0.47 5.58 8.97
CA VAL A 176 1.17 4.33 8.71
C VAL A 176 2.36 4.63 7.80
N LEU A 177 3.54 4.63 8.38
CA LEU A 177 4.80 4.83 7.68
C LEU A 177 5.32 3.47 7.22
N GLU A 178 5.26 3.19 5.93
CA GLU A 178 5.81 1.98 5.30
C GLU A 178 7.30 2.20 5.00
N ASN A 179 8.14 1.84 5.96
CA ASN A 179 9.58 1.95 5.85
C ASN A 179 10.12 0.74 5.07
N ASN A 180 10.43 0.95 3.80
CA ASN A 180 10.98 -0.07 2.92
C ASN A 180 12.50 0.04 2.73
N SER A 181 13.17 0.80 3.59
CA SER A 181 14.63 1.03 3.62
C SER A 181 15.23 1.85 2.46
N TYR A 182 14.43 2.18 1.44
CA TYR A 182 14.91 2.86 0.24
C TYR A 182 13.98 3.95 -0.24
N ASN A 183 14.49 5.18 -0.35
CA ASN A 183 13.85 6.26 -1.08
C ASN A 183 14.45 6.33 -2.50
N VAL A 184 13.74 5.77 -3.47
CA VAL A 184 14.24 5.55 -4.85
C VAL A 184 15.54 4.75 -4.81
N LEU A 185 16.67 5.41 -4.99
CA LEU A 185 18.03 4.83 -5.04
C LEU A 185 18.87 5.17 -3.81
N THR A 186 18.29 5.75 -2.76
CA THR A 186 19.00 6.18 -1.56
C THR A 186 18.55 5.38 -0.36
N ARG A 187 19.49 4.82 0.39
CA ARG A 187 19.19 4.11 1.65
C ARG A 187 18.66 5.10 2.69
N VAL A 188 17.71 4.66 3.50
CA VAL A 188 17.10 5.51 4.53
C VAL A 188 18.12 6.05 5.52
N GLU A 189 19.17 5.30 5.85
CA GLU A 189 20.25 5.71 6.76
C GLU A 189 21.14 6.82 6.18
N GLN A 190 21.11 7.03 4.87
CA GLN A 190 21.90 8.08 4.21
C GLN A 190 21.18 9.44 4.20
N GLU A 191 19.89 9.47 4.50
CA GLU A 191 19.09 10.68 4.35
C GLU A 191 18.16 10.99 5.55
N ASP A 192 18.13 10.12 6.56
CA ASP A 192 17.35 10.33 7.78
C ASP A 192 18.24 10.20 9.02
N ALA A 193 18.28 11.26 9.84
CA ALA A 193 19.15 11.34 11.00
C ALA A 193 18.82 10.27 12.08
N ASN A 194 17.54 9.91 12.25
CA ASN A 194 17.16 8.86 13.21
C ASN A 194 17.62 7.49 12.71
N ALA A 195 17.35 7.19 11.43
CA ALA A 195 17.83 5.94 10.81
C ALA A 195 19.35 5.83 10.83
N ALA A 196 20.07 6.92 10.53
CA ALA A 196 21.55 6.97 10.62
C ALA A 196 22.07 6.71 12.04
N ALA A 197 21.29 7.06 13.06
CA ALA A 197 21.60 6.78 14.46
C ALA A 197 21.15 5.36 14.92
N GLY A 198 20.58 4.55 14.03
CA GLY A 198 20.05 3.23 14.35
C GLY A 198 18.69 3.25 15.06
N GLU A 199 18.03 4.41 15.10
CA GLU A 199 16.70 4.57 15.72
C GLU A 199 15.59 4.32 14.69
N PRO A 200 14.45 3.77 15.09
CA PRO A 200 13.29 3.65 14.21
C PRO A 200 12.70 5.04 13.87
N LEU A 201 12.09 5.15 12.68
CA LEU A 201 11.47 6.41 12.26
C LEU A 201 10.24 6.80 13.10
N SER A 202 9.61 5.83 13.76
CA SER A 202 8.49 6.06 14.70
C SER A 202 8.85 6.99 15.86
N VAL A 203 10.14 7.15 16.21
CA VAL A 203 10.59 8.08 17.26
C VAL A 203 10.26 9.53 16.95
N LYS A 204 10.07 9.89 15.68
CA LYS A 204 9.65 11.24 15.24
C LYS A 204 8.31 11.67 15.88
N ALA A 205 7.45 10.72 16.23
CA ALA A 205 6.18 10.98 16.91
C ALA A 205 6.33 11.72 18.22
N ARG A 206 7.45 11.50 18.94
CA ARG A 206 7.74 12.14 20.23
C ARG A 206 7.77 13.67 20.14
N ALA A 207 8.21 14.23 19.00
CA ALA A 207 8.25 15.67 18.78
C ALA A 207 6.86 16.32 18.80
N TYR A 208 5.80 15.53 18.60
CA TYR A 208 4.40 15.99 18.54
C TYR A 208 3.55 15.43 19.68
N SER A 209 4.17 14.87 20.72
CA SER A 209 3.48 14.30 21.89
C SER A 209 2.44 13.24 21.52
N MET A 210 2.69 12.47 20.47
CA MET A 210 1.87 11.34 20.07
C MET A 210 2.62 9.99 20.21
N PRO A 211 1.93 8.87 20.38
CA PRO A 211 2.56 7.56 20.33
C PRO A 211 3.22 7.28 18.98
N GLY A 212 4.40 6.67 19.04
CA GLY A 212 5.09 6.08 17.88
C GLY A 212 5.40 4.63 18.19
N VAL A 213 5.02 3.72 17.29
CA VAL A 213 5.26 2.28 17.41
C VAL A 213 5.91 1.75 16.15
N THR A 214 6.74 0.73 16.28
CA THR A 214 7.37 0.05 15.15
C THR A 214 6.95 -1.40 15.16
N VAL A 215 6.56 -1.92 13.99
CA VAL A 215 6.08 -3.30 13.82
C VAL A 215 6.78 -3.98 12.65
N ASP A 216 6.91 -5.32 12.73
CA ASP A 216 7.28 -6.14 11.58
C ASP A 216 6.17 -6.09 10.53
N GLY A 217 6.40 -5.32 9.47
CA GLY A 217 5.46 -5.16 8.36
C GLY A 217 5.31 -6.40 7.48
N GLY A 218 6.14 -7.43 7.69
CA GLY A 218 6.01 -8.76 7.09
C GLY A 218 5.08 -9.71 7.84
N ASP A 219 4.56 -9.31 9.01
CA ASP A 219 3.58 -10.08 9.78
C ASP A 219 2.21 -9.37 9.79
N PRO A 220 1.21 -9.86 9.04
CA PRO A 220 -0.07 -9.18 8.93
C PRO A 220 -0.86 -9.16 10.26
N VAL A 221 -0.63 -10.11 11.15
CA VAL A 221 -1.31 -10.19 12.45
C VAL A 221 -0.71 -9.17 13.42
N ALA A 222 0.62 -9.02 13.44
CA ALA A 222 1.29 -8.01 14.23
C ALA A 222 0.88 -6.59 13.79
N VAL A 223 0.86 -6.34 12.49
CA VAL A 223 0.39 -5.05 11.92
C VAL A 223 -1.05 -4.78 12.31
N TYR A 224 -1.94 -5.78 12.18
CA TYR A 224 -3.33 -5.66 12.61
C TYR A 224 -3.45 -5.24 14.08
N GLY A 225 -2.68 -5.87 14.97
CA GLY A 225 -2.68 -5.55 16.39
C GLY A 225 -2.36 -4.08 16.67
N GLU A 226 -1.25 -3.58 16.11
CA GLU A 226 -0.80 -2.21 16.33
C GLU A 226 -1.74 -1.17 15.69
N VAL A 227 -2.17 -1.41 14.45
CA VAL A 227 -3.09 -0.48 13.76
C VAL A 227 -4.48 -0.50 14.41
N SER A 228 -4.97 -1.65 14.89
CA SER A 228 -6.24 -1.72 15.63
C SER A 228 -6.19 -0.92 16.93
N ALA A 229 -5.10 -1.04 17.70
CA ALA A 229 -4.90 -0.26 18.92
C ALA A 229 -4.83 1.24 18.61
N ALA A 230 -4.10 1.63 17.56
CA ALA A 230 -3.99 3.01 17.09
C ALA A 230 -5.36 3.57 16.63
N ALA A 231 -6.12 2.80 15.86
CA ALA A 231 -7.45 3.18 15.40
C ALA A 231 -8.45 3.30 16.55
N ALA A 232 -8.41 2.39 17.53
CA ALA A 232 -9.23 2.46 18.74
C ALA A 232 -8.92 3.73 19.56
N ARG A 233 -7.63 4.06 19.73
CA ARG A 233 -7.18 5.28 20.37
C ARG A 233 -7.71 6.53 19.67
N ALA A 234 -7.55 6.59 18.34
CA ALA A 234 -8.01 7.71 17.52
C ALA A 234 -9.53 7.89 17.61
N ARG A 235 -10.28 6.80 17.52
CA ARG A 235 -11.74 6.78 17.62
C ARG A 235 -12.26 7.22 18.97
N ALA A 236 -11.52 6.94 20.04
CA ALA A 236 -11.84 7.38 21.38
C ALA A 236 -11.52 8.87 21.63
N GLY A 237 -11.04 9.63 20.62
CA GLY A 237 -10.68 11.03 20.75
C GLY A 237 -9.34 11.28 21.45
N ASN A 238 -8.51 10.24 21.60
CA ASN A 238 -7.19 10.34 22.22
C ASN A 238 -6.07 10.76 21.26
N GLY A 239 -6.43 11.15 20.03
CA GLY A 239 -5.53 11.68 19.02
C GLY A 239 -4.80 10.63 18.21
N PRO A 240 -3.88 11.06 17.32
CA PRO A 240 -3.21 10.23 16.35
C PRO A 240 -2.17 9.28 16.95
N THR A 241 -1.71 8.34 16.12
CA THR A 241 -0.55 7.47 16.37
C THR A 241 0.26 7.38 15.08
N LEU A 242 1.59 7.35 15.18
CA LEU A 242 2.49 7.00 14.08
C LEU A 242 2.88 5.53 14.21
N VAL A 243 2.49 4.71 13.25
CA VAL A 243 2.87 3.31 13.14
C VAL A 243 3.91 3.16 12.04
N GLU A 244 5.14 2.79 12.39
CA GLU A 244 6.16 2.43 11.43
C GLU A 244 6.06 0.94 11.15
N SER A 245 5.66 0.59 9.93
CA SER A 245 5.63 -0.77 9.40
C SER A 245 6.93 -1.02 8.63
N LYS A 246 7.81 -1.86 9.16
CA LYS A 246 9.05 -2.24 8.48
C LYS A 246 8.78 -3.30 7.44
N ILE A 247 8.93 -2.94 6.20
CA ILE A 247 8.76 -3.81 5.04
C ILE A 247 10.02 -3.84 4.19
N TYR A 248 10.04 -4.69 3.16
CA TYR A 248 11.07 -4.64 2.13
C TYR A 248 10.40 -4.81 0.76
N ARG A 249 10.73 -3.94 -0.19
CA ARG A 249 10.24 -4.10 -1.57
C ARG A 249 10.94 -5.28 -2.23
N LEU A 250 10.18 -6.15 -2.89
CA LEU A 250 10.74 -7.28 -3.64
C LEU A 250 11.01 -6.94 -5.11
N SER A 251 10.47 -5.82 -5.60
CA SER A 251 10.82 -5.23 -6.90
C SER A 251 11.50 -3.87 -6.72
N ALA A 252 12.12 -3.37 -7.77
CA ALA A 252 12.71 -2.04 -7.81
C ALA A 252 11.67 -0.95 -7.47
N HIS A 253 12.13 0.27 -7.24
CA HIS A 253 11.27 1.41 -6.92
C HIS A 253 10.09 1.56 -7.88
N GLY A 254 10.35 1.42 -9.17
CA GLY A 254 9.35 1.46 -10.22
C GLY A 254 9.97 1.02 -11.55
N ASN A 255 9.16 0.98 -12.61
CA ASN A 255 9.68 0.72 -13.94
C ASN A 255 10.61 1.86 -14.39
N ILE A 256 11.60 1.53 -15.21
CA ILE A 256 12.47 2.51 -15.83
C ILE A 256 11.71 3.23 -16.94
N ILE A 257 11.69 4.56 -16.91
CA ILE A 257 11.34 5.36 -18.08
C ILE A 257 12.60 5.46 -18.93
N VAL A 258 12.55 4.82 -20.08
CA VAL A 258 13.62 4.81 -21.07
C VAL A 258 13.18 5.55 -22.33
N PRO A 259 14.10 5.97 -23.20
CA PRO A 259 13.76 6.48 -24.53
C PRO A 259 12.80 5.54 -25.26
N PRO A 260 11.95 6.05 -26.15
CA PRO A 260 10.89 5.26 -26.82
C PRO A 260 11.39 4.01 -27.56
N GLU A 261 12.68 3.98 -27.91
CA GLU A 261 13.32 2.89 -28.62
C GLU A 261 13.66 1.68 -27.73
N ILE A 262 13.66 1.87 -26.40
CA ILE A 262 13.96 0.80 -25.44
C ILE A 262 12.67 0.32 -24.80
N PRO A 263 12.36 -0.98 -24.82
CA PRO A 263 11.19 -1.50 -24.14
C PRO A 263 11.21 -1.16 -22.64
N LEU A 264 10.07 -0.70 -22.13
CA LEU A 264 9.90 -0.52 -20.69
C LEU A 264 10.05 -1.88 -20.00
N HIS A 265 10.81 -1.90 -18.92
CA HIS A 265 10.99 -3.10 -18.10
C HIS A 265 11.08 -2.72 -16.62
N PHE A 266 10.91 -3.70 -15.75
CA PHE A 266 11.24 -3.56 -14.35
C PHE A 266 12.69 -4.02 -14.14
N PRO A 267 13.55 -3.19 -13.55
CA PRO A 267 14.86 -3.61 -13.07
C PRO A 267 14.71 -4.62 -11.93
N GLU A 268 15.76 -5.36 -11.63
CA GLU A 268 15.68 -6.38 -10.60
C GLU A 268 15.44 -5.76 -9.21
N HIS A 269 16.39 -5.02 -8.69
CA HIS A 269 16.25 -4.26 -7.44
C HIS A 269 17.46 -3.34 -7.22
N GLU A 270 17.25 -2.18 -6.58
CA GLU A 270 18.33 -1.20 -6.29
C GLU A 270 19.43 -1.80 -5.42
N ALA A 271 19.09 -2.69 -4.49
CA ALA A 271 20.10 -3.35 -3.65
C ALA A 271 21.16 -4.06 -4.50
N ILE A 272 20.77 -4.68 -5.62
CA ILE A 272 21.67 -5.34 -6.54
C ILE A 272 22.32 -4.34 -7.51
N GLU A 273 21.50 -3.57 -8.23
CA GLU A 273 21.94 -2.76 -9.37
C GLU A 273 22.79 -1.56 -8.95
N VAL A 274 22.44 -0.93 -7.81
CA VAL A 274 23.13 0.29 -7.34
C VAL A 274 24.16 0.00 -6.26
N PHE A 275 23.88 -0.92 -5.35
CA PHE A 275 24.72 -1.17 -4.19
C PHE A 275 25.46 -2.50 -4.22
N GLY A 276 25.17 -3.38 -5.18
CA GLY A 276 25.77 -4.72 -5.23
C GLY A 276 25.41 -5.60 -4.01
N ALA A 277 24.34 -5.24 -3.29
CA ALA A 277 23.94 -5.89 -2.03
C ALA A 277 23.07 -7.14 -2.27
N VAL A 278 23.62 -8.12 -2.99
CA VAL A 278 22.90 -9.36 -3.36
C VAL A 278 22.45 -10.12 -2.12
N GLU A 279 23.29 -10.23 -1.10
CA GLU A 279 22.97 -10.95 0.14
C GLU A 279 21.79 -10.32 0.91
N GLU A 280 21.69 -9.00 0.91
CA GLU A 280 20.58 -8.26 1.51
C GLU A 280 19.27 -8.60 0.80
N TYR A 281 19.27 -8.53 -0.54
CA TYR A 281 18.10 -8.85 -1.35
C TYR A 281 17.65 -10.31 -1.20
N GLU A 282 18.60 -11.25 -1.22
CA GLU A 282 18.30 -12.66 -0.99
C GLU A 282 17.79 -12.94 0.43
N ALA A 283 18.27 -12.19 1.43
CA ALA A 283 17.73 -12.26 2.78
C ALA A 283 16.28 -11.75 2.83
N ALA A 284 15.98 -10.65 2.15
CA ALA A 284 14.64 -10.09 2.05
C ALA A 284 13.67 -11.06 1.33
N LYS A 285 14.11 -11.71 0.25
CA LYS A 285 13.32 -12.75 -0.45
C LYS A 285 13.01 -13.95 0.44
N ARG A 286 13.94 -14.36 1.31
CA ARG A 286 13.65 -15.40 2.30
C ARG A 286 12.63 -14.96 3.35
N GLY A 287 12.53 -13.66 3.61
CA GLY A 287 11.55 -13.04 4.50
C GLY A 287 10.23 -12.66 3.84
N ASP A 288 10.01 -13.06 2.59
CA ASP A 288 8.79 -12.74 1.82
C ASP A 288 7.51 -13.00 2.64
N PRO A 289 6.66 -11.96 2.85
CA PRO A 289 5.50 -12.06 3.73
C PRO A 289 4.47 -13.11 3.28
N VAL A 290 4.30 -13.33 1.99
CA VAL A 290 3.26 -14.26 1.48
C VAL A 290 3.59 -15.71 1.80
N PRO A 291 4.74 -16.29 1.40
CA PRO A 291 5.11 -17.65 1.77
C PRO A 291 5.33 -17.80 3.29
N ARG A 292 5.82 -16.78 3.98
CA ARG A 292 5.99 -16.78 5.43
C ARG A 292 4.64 -16.96 6.14
N PHE A 293 3.62 -16.20 5.77
CA PHE A 293 2.30 -16.30 6.37
C PHE A 293 1.60 -17.63 6.01
N ARG A 294 1.74 -18.08 4.75
CA ARG A 294 1.29 -19.43 4.34
C ARG A 294 1.86 -20.52 5.25
N ALA A 295 3.17 -20.51 5.46
CA ALA A 295 3.84 -21.51 6.28
C ALA A 295 3.36 -21.48 7.73
N ARG A 296 3.14 -20.29 8.29
CA ARG A 296 2.56 -20.11 9.63
C ARG A 296 1.17 -20.71 9.75
N LEU A 297 0.25 -20.38 8.82
CA LEU A 297 -1.12 -20.89 8.86
C LEU A 297 -1.19 -22.42 8.76
N ILE A 298 -0.29 -23.03 7.99
CA ILE A 298 -0.19 -24.49 7.89
C ILE A 298 0.38 -25.08 9.20
N ALA A 299 1.43 -24.49 9.75
CA ALA A 299 2.03 -24.96 10.99
C ALA A 299 1.07 -24.85 12.18
N ASP A 300 0.24 -23.81 12.23
CA ASP A 300 -0.76 -23.57 13.25
C ASP A 300 -2.06 -24.40 13.05
N GLY A 301 -2.13 -25.18 11.95
CA GLY A 301 -3.30 -26.02 11.64
C GLY A 301 -4.54 -25.25 11.17
N VAL A 302 -4.40 -23.95 10.86
CA VAL A 302 -5.49 -23.08 10.37
C VAL A 302 -5.84 -23.41 8.91
N LEU A 303 -4.86 -23.87 8.12
CA LEU A 303 -5.01 -24.09 6.69
C LEU A 303 -4.21 -25.34 6.24
N ALA A 304 -4.85 -26.27 5.53
CA ALA A 304 -4.12 -27.36 4.90
C ALA A 304 -3.32 -26.87 3.66
N ALA A 305 -2.23 -27.53 3.33
CA ALA A 305 -1.41 -27.16 2.18
C ALA A 305 -2.20 -27.16 0.87
N GLU A 306 -3.03 -28.19 0.67
CA GLU A 306 -3.88 -28.33 -0.51
C GLU A 306 -4.93 -27.22 -0.62
N GLN A 307 -5.47 -26.77 0.51
CA GLN A 307 -6.40 -25.62 0.54
C GLN A 307 -5.69 -24.32 0.17
N ALA A 308 -4.46 -24.11 0.68
CA ALA A 308 -3.65 -22.96 0.32
C ALA A 308 -3.35 -22.93 -1.19
N ASP A 309 -3.06 -24.09 -1.79
CA ASP A 309 -2.78 -24.21 -3.22
C ASP A 309 -4.04 -23.98 -4.06
N ALA A 310 -5.21 -24.43 -3.58
CA ALA A 310 -6.51 -24.17 -4.22
C ALA A 310 -6.82 -22.66 -4.23
N ILE A 311 -6.69 -21.98 -3.08
CA ILE A 311 -6.87 -20.52 -2.99
C ILE A 311 -5.94 -19.79 -3.96
N ALA A 312 -4.66 -20.19 -4.02
CA ALA A 312 -3.71 -19.59 -4.96
C ALA A 312 -4.10 -19.85 -6.43
N GLY A 313 -4.70 -20.98 -6.72
CA GLY A 313 -5.25 -21.32 -8.06
C GLY A 313 -6.39 -20.38 -8.45
N ASP A 314 -7.36 -20.22 -7.57
CA ASP A 314 -8.52 -19.35 -7.78
C ASP A 314 -8.11 -17.88 -7.97
N VAL A 315 -7.19 -17.39 -7.14
CA VAL A 315 -6.64 -16.03 -7.25
C VAL A 315 -5.92 -15.83 -8.59
N ARG A 316 -5.11 -16.78 -9.04
CA ARG A 316 -4.46 -16.69 -10.36
C ARG A 316 -5.46 -16.59 -11.50
N GLN A 317 -6.57 -17.35 -11.42
CA GLN A 317 -7.63 -17.29 -12.40
C GLN A 317 -8.39 -15.95 -12.38
N GLU A 318 -8.69 -15.43 -11.19
CA GLU A 318 -9.31 -14.10 -11.01
C GLU A 318 -8.45 -13.01 -11.67
N MET A 319 -7.15 -12.99 -11.38
CA MET A 319 -6.25 -11.95 -11.89
C MET A 319 -5.97 -12.09 -13.40
N ALA A 320 -5.97 -13.31 -13.94
CA ALA A 320 -5.91 -13.51 -15.39
C ALA A 320 -7.15 -12.91 -16.08
N GLY A 321 -8.34 -13.11 -15.52
CA GLY A 321 -9.56 -12.48 -16.03
C GLY A 321 -9.54 -10.95 -15.95
N ALA A 322 -8.83 -10.37 -14.98
CA ALA A 322 -8.67 -8.91 -14.88
C ALA A 322 -7.79 -8.35 -16.01
N ILE A 323 -6.69 -9.05 -16.34
CA ILE A 323 -5.85 -8.68 -17.49
C ILE A 323 -6.64 -8.74 -18.79
N ASP A 324 -7.33 -9.85 -19.05
CA ASP A 324 -8.11 -10.03 -20.28
C ASP A 324 -9.18 -8.94 -20.42
N PHE A 325 -9.89 -8.61 -19.35
CA PHE A 325 -10.86 -7.53 -19.32
C PHE A 325 -10.22 -6.18 -19.64
N GLY A 326 -9.14 -5.83 -18.95
CA GLY A 326 -8.44 -4.57 -19.14
C GLY A 326 -7.89 -4.42 -20.57
N ALA A 327 -7.22 -5.45 -21.10
CA ALA A 327 -6.62 -5.42 -22.42
C ALA A 327 -7.68 -5.23 -23.54
N ASN A 328 -8.84 -5.89 -23.42
CA ASN A 328 -9.91 -5.86 -24.41
C ASN A 328 -10.89 -4.69 -24.23
N SER A 329 -10.76 -3.92 -23.15
CA SER A 329 -11.62 -2.74 -22.91
C SER A 329 -11.31 -1.59 -23.89
N PRO A 330 -12.30 -0.75 -24.26
CA PRO A 330 -12.09 0.37 -25.14
C PRO A 330 -11.30 1.51 -24.48
N PHE A 331 -10.54 2.25 -25.25
CA PHE A 331 -9.95 3.52 -24.81
C PHE A 331 -11.03 4.61 -24.65
N PRO A 332 -10.78 5.65 -23.83
CA PRO A 332 -11.58 6.86 -23.81
C PRO A 332 -11.60 7.53 -25.17
N GLU A 333 -12.71 8.21 -25.51
CA GLU A 333 -12.77 9.00 -26.73
C GLU A 333 -11.91 10.27 -26.59
N PRO A 334 -11.16 10.69 -27.62
CA PRO A 334 -10.33 11.91 -27.53
C PRO A 334 -11.10 13.16 -27.10
N ALA A 335 -12.38 13.27 -27.51
CA ALA A 335 -13.26 14.36 -27.12
C ALA A 335 -13.60 14.38 -25.61
N ASP A 336 -13.42 13.27 -24.90
CA ASP A 336 -13.68 13.19 -23.46
C ASP A 336 -12.56 13.86 -22.62
N ALA A 337 -11.37 14.07 -23.21
CA ALA A 337 -10.22 14.63 -22.50
C ALA A 337 -10.48 16.02 -21.89
N VAL A 338 -11.40 16.79 -22.46
CA VAL A 338 -11.73 18.14 -21.97
C VAL A 338 -12.88 18.16 -20.97
N LYS A 339 -13.61 17.04 -20.79
CA LYS A 339 -14.82 17.00 -19.94
C LYS A 339 -14.55 17.23 -18.46
N PHE A 340 -13.33 16.95 -18.00
CA PHE A 340 -12.94 17.01 -16.57
C PHE A 340 -11.91 18.11 -16.29
N VAL A 341 -11.64 18.99 -17.26
CA VAL A 341 -10.69 20.11 -17.08
C VAL A 341 -11.33 21.26 -16.33
N TYR A 342 -12.61 21.47 -16.54
CA TYR A 342 -13.42 22.48 -15.86
C TYR A 342 -14.72 21.85 -15.36
N ALA A 343 -15.15 22.24 -14.16
CA ALA A 343 -16.44 21.84 -13.57
C ALA A 343 -17.58 22.67 -14.14
#